data_496279992353089454307e6d40b666bb
#
_entry.id   496279992353089454307e6d40b666bb
#
_cell.length_a   1.000
_cell.length_b   1.000
_cell.length_c   1.000
_cell.angle_alpha   90.00
_cell.angle_beta   90.00
_cell.angle_gamma   90.00
#
_symmetry.space_group_name_H-M   'P 1'
#
loop_
_entity.id
_entity.type
_entity.pdbx_description
1 polymer ?
#
loop_
_entity_poly.entity_id
_entity_poly.type
_entity_poly.pdbx_seq_one_letter_code
_entity_poly.pdbx_strand_id
1 'polypeptide(L)'
;MFFTPIHDSVVAKPGDIETPEGRRLGKHRGLMYYTLGQRQGLEVGGVKGASEKPWYVAAKDLARNVLVVVQDHDHPLLLANEIVTEPAHWVAGRAPAATFECTVKTRYRQADQACTVEVRLGGQCAIRTEAPQRAVTPGQSAVFYDGDTCLGGGIIASARRLPL
;
A
#
# COMPACT_ATOMS: atom_id res chain seq x y z
N MET A 1 31.18 15.77 -18.33
CA MET A 1 30.64 14.76 -17.40
C MET A 1 29.28 14.32 -17.98
N PHE A 2 29.28 13.22 -18.71
CA PHE A 2 28.06 12.79 -19.45
C PHE A 2 27.20 11.98 -18.53
N PHE A 3 25.98 12.47 -18.26
CA PHE A 3 24.92 11.71 -17.63
C PHE A 3 24.48 10.62 -18.63
N THR A 4 24.82 9.40 -18.38
CA THR A 4 24.23 8.26 -19.06
C THR A 4 22.86 8.03 -18.43
N PRO A 5 21.74 8.17 -19.15
CA PRO A 5 20.44 7.79 -18.61
C PRO A 5 20.45 6.28 -18.44
N ILE A 6 20.29 5.82 -17.20
CA ILE A 6 20.00 4.42 -16.90
C ILE A 6 18.57 4.15 -17.40
N HIS A 7 18.44 3.87 -18.69
CA HIS A 7 17.28 3.21 -19.24
C HIS A 7 17.44 1.70 -18.98
N ASP A 8 17.33 1.29 -17.72
CA ASP A 8 16.81 -0.03 -17.45
C ASP A 8 15.33 0.01 -17.86
N SER A 9 15.08 -0.35 -19.09
CA SER A 9 13.75 -0.65 -19.57
C SER A 9 13.25 -1.82 -18.71
N VAL A 10 12.45 -1.51 -17.68
CA VAL A 10 11.75 -2.53 -16.89
C VAL A 10 10.83 -3.25 -17.85
N VAL A 11 11.31 -4.37 -18.39
CA VAL A 11 10.54 -5.19 -19.32
C VAL A 11 9.34 -5.74 -18.55
N ALA A 12 8.16 -5.32 -18.96
CA ALA A 12 6.92 -5.81 -18.41
C ALA A 12 6.84 -7.33 -18.60
N LYS A 13 6.82 -8.08 -17.51
CA LYS A 13 6.70 -9.54 -17.55
C LYS A 13 5.25 -9.93 -17.27
N PRO A 14 4.51 -10.47 -18.26
CA PRO A 14 3.17 -11.01 -18.06
C PRO A 14 3.20 -12.17 -17.06
N GLY A 15 2.13 -12.32 -16.28
CA GLY A 15 1.97 -13.39 -15.31
C GLY A 15 0.50 -13.70 -15.06
N ASP A 16 0.24 -14.51 -14.05
CA ASP A 16 -1.12 -14.95 -13.76
C ASP A 16 -1.83 -14.00 -12.77
N ILE A 17 -3.15 -13.91 -12.94
CA ILE A 17 -4.07 -13.28 -11.99
C ILE A 17 -4.75 -14.41 -11.24
N GLU A 18 -4.64 -14.42 -9.90
CA GLU A 18 -5.18 -15.48 -9.04
C GLU A 18 -6.01 -14.92 -7.88
N THR A 19 -6.90 -15.73 -7.34
CA THR A 19 -7.51 -15.46 -6.03
C THR A 19 -6.54 -15.84 -4.91
N PRO A 20 -6.80 -15.44 -3.64
CA PRO A 20 -5.96 -15.85 -2.51
C PRO A 20 -5.84 -17.38 -2.34
N GLU A 21 -6.87 -18.11 -2.77
CA GLU A 21 -6.92 -19.58 -2.73
C GLU A 21 -6.16 -20.24 -3.90
N GLY A 22 -5.54 -19.43 -4.77
CA GLY A 22 -4.76 -19.91 -5.92
C GLY A 22 -5.59 -20.24 -7.17
N ARG A 23 -6.88 -19.85 -7.19
CA ARG A 23 -7.71 -20.01 -8.39
C ARG A 23 -7.28 -19.01 -9.45
N ARG A 24 -6.84 -19.48 -10.60
CA ARG A 24 -6.45 -18.65 -11.73
C ARG A 24 -7.69 -18.04 -12.42
N LEU A 25 -7.62 -16.73 -12.68
CA LEU A 25 -8.69 -15.94 -13.27
C LEU A 25 -8.34 -15.38 -14.66
N GLY A 26 -7.05 -15.19 -14.93
CA GLY A 26 -6.57 -14.57 -16.17
C GLY A 26 -5.08 -14.31 -16.15
N LYS A 27 -4.64 -13.37 -16.99
CA LYS A 27 -3.24 -12.92 -17.06
C LYS A 27 -3.14 -11.41 -16.95
N HIS A 28 -2.10 -10.94 -16.26
CA HIS A 28 -1.74 -9.53 -16.24
C HIS A 28 -0.60 -9.22 -17.21
N ARG A 29 -0.48 -7.96 -17.62
CA ARG A 29 0.53 -7.50 -18.57
C ARG A 29 1.89 -7.18 -17.94
N GLY A 30 1.98 -7.18 -16.63
CA GLY A 30 3.15 -6.88 -15.80
C GLY A 30 2.72 -6.26 -14.50
N LEU A 31 3.24 -6.73 -13.34
CA LEU A 31 2.86 -6.27 -12.00
C LEU A 31 3.03 -4.76 -11.80
N MET A 32 3.93 -4.14 -12.56
CA MET A 32 4.21 -2.70 -12.50
C MET A 32 3.02 -1.83 -12.89
N TYR A 33 2.11 -2.33 -13.73
CA TYR A 33 0.94 -1.57 -14.21
C TYR A 33 -0.23 -1.57 -13.23
N TYR A 34 -0.12 -2.26 -12.12
CA TYR A 34 -1.22 -2.41 -11.15
C TYR A 34 -0.87 -1.79 -9.82
N THR A 35 -1.88 -1.25 -9.15
CA THR A 35 -1.77 -0.66 -7.80
C THR A 35 -2.73 -1.38 -6.86
N LEU A 36 -2.37 -1.52 -5.58
CA LEU A 36 -3.26 -2.09 -4.57
C LEU A 36 -4.58 -1.32 -4.52
N GLY A 37 -5.69 -2.04 -4.46
CA GLY A 37 -7.04 -1.50 -4.48
C GLY A 37 -7.56 -1.09 -5.87
N GLN A 38 -6.76 -1.24 -6.93
CA GLN A 38 -7.18 -0.96 -8.30
C GLN A 38 -8.31 -1.91 -8.70
N ARG A 39 -9.35 -1.35 -9.37
CA ARG A 39 -10.49 -2.09 -9.91
C ARG A 39 -10.45 -2.21 -11.43
N GLN A 40 -10.04 -1.14 -12.10
CA GLN A 40 -10.11 -1.06 -13.57
C GLN A 40 -8.90 -1.73 -14.23
N GLY A 41 -9.08 -2.23 -15.47
CA GLY A 41 -8.00 -2.78 -16.28
C GLY A 41 -7.49 -4.15 -15.85
N LEU A 42 -8.26 -4.88 -15.03
CA LEU A 42 -7.91 -6.26 -14.64
C LEU A 42 -8.25 -7.29 -15.72
N GLU A 43 -9.15 -6.94 -16.65
CA GLU A 43 -9.62 -7.83 -17.74
C GLU A 43 -10.09 -9.22 -17.22
N VAL A 44 -10.50 -9.28 -15.95
CA VAL A 44 -11.07 -10.45 -15.29
C VAL A 44 -12.58 -10.35 -15.43
N GLY A 45 -13.15 -10.99 -16.45
CA GLY A 45 -14.58 -11.01 -16.70
C GLY A 45 -15.08 -12.43 -16.99
N GLY A 46 -16.37 -12.71 -16.71
CA GLY A 46 -17.02 -13.95 -17.11
C GLY A 46 -16.51 -15.22 -16.41
N VAL A 47 -15.92 -15.10 -15.23
CA VAL A 47 -15.42 -16.26 -14.48
C VAL A 47 -16.60 -17.09 -13.96
N LYS A 48 -16.78 -18.29 -14.53
CA LYS A 48 -17.85 -19.22 -14.15
C LYS A 48 -17.82 -19.50 -12.64
N GLY A 49 -18.92 -19.18 -11.94
CA GLY A 49 -19.05 -19.37 -10.50
C GLY A 49 -18.44 -18.26 -9.63
N ALA A 50 -17.98 -17.15 -10.19
CA ALA A 50 -17.71 -15.92 -9.45
C ALA A 50 -18.98 -15.07 -9.34
N SER A 51 -19.11 -14.28 -8.27
CA SER A 51 -20.17 -13.30 -8.16
C SER A 51 -19.99 -12.19 -9.21
N GLU A 52 -21.04 -11.44 -9.52
CA GLU A 52 -20.97 -10.26 -10.41
C GLU A 52 -20.22 -9.06 -9.74
N LYS A 53 -19.72 -9.24 -8.51
CA LYS A 53 -18.98 -8.20 -7.80
C LYS A 53 -17.65 -7.89 -8.50
N PRO A 54 -17.22 -6.62 -8.47
CA PRO A 54 -15.95 -6.21 -9.07
C PRO A 54 -14.74 -6.83 -8.35
N TRP A 55 -13.68 -7.04 -9.11
CA TRP A 55 -12.38 -7.48 -8.62
C TRP A 55 -11.49 -6.30 -8.24
N TYR A 56 -10.67 -6.48 -7.21
CA TYR A 56 -9.71 -5.50 -6.71
C TYR A 56 -8.35 -6.15 -6.52
N VAL A 57 -7.29 -5.43 -6.87
CA VAL A 57 -5.91 -5.87 -6.61
C VAL A 57 -5.66 -5.86 -5.09
N ALA A 58 -5.38 -7.03 -4.53
CA ALA A 58 -5.10 -7.20 -3.10
C ALA A 58 -3.62 -7.34 -2.79
N ALA A 59 -2.84 -7.99 -3.66
CA ALA A 59 -1.41 -8.17 -3.47
C ALA A 59 -0.68 -8.37 -4.81
N LYS A 60 0.64 -8.19 -4.77
CA LYS A 60 1.57 -8.55 -5.84
C LYS A 60 2.57 -9.55 -5.29
N ASP A 61 2.51 -10.79 -5.76
CA ASP A 61 3.52 -11.81 -5.46
C ASP A 61 4.65 -11.66 -6.46
N LEU A 62 5.70 -10.95 -6.07
CA LEU A 62 6.84 -10.67 -6.93
C LEU A 62 7.65 -11.94 -7.23
N ALA A 63 7.73 -12.88 -6.28
CA ALA A 63 8.49 -14.12 -6.44
C ALA A 63 7.87 -15.02 -7.50
N ARG A 64 6.53 -15.15 -7.48
CA ARG A 64 5.76 -15.97 -8.43
C ARG A 64 5.34 -15.21 -9.68
N ASN A 65 5.53 -13.87 -9.72
CA ASN A 65 4.99 -12.97 -10.75
C ASN A 65 3.46 -13.11 -10.89
N VAL A 66 2.74 -13.07 -9.76
CA VAL A 66 1.29 -13.25 -9.69
C VAL A 66 0.63 -12.00 -9.12
N LEU A 67 -0.47 -11.59 -9.74
CA LEU A 67 -1.35 -10.56 -9.25
C LEU A 67 -2.51 -11.21 -8.48
N VAL A 68 -2.57 -10.99 -7.16
CA VAL A 68 -3.65 -11.51 -6.33
C VAL A 68 -4.80 -10.52 -6.30
N VAL A 69 -6.00 -10.99 -6.63
CA VAL A 69 -7.21 -10.17 -6.67
C VAL A 69 -8.31 -10.77 -5.81
N VAL A 70 -9.16 -9.91 -5.26
CA VAL A 70 -10.30 -10.28 -4.41
C VAL A 70 -11.57 -9.60 -4.90
N GLN A 71 -12.71 -10.21 -4.64
CA GLN A 71 -14.01 -9.57 -4.76
C GLN A 71 -14.38 -8.95 -3.42
N ASP A 72 -15.17 -7.90 -3.44
CA ASP A 72 -15.56 -7.06 -2.31
C ASP A 72 -14.60 -5.90 -2.04
N HIS A 73 -15.21 -4.70 -1.93
CA HIS A 73 -14.49 -3.45 -1.67
C HIS A 73 -13.78 -3.47 -0.31
N ASP A 74 -14.38 -4.08 0.70
CA ASP A 74 -13.91 -4.10 2.08
C ASP A 74 -13.29 -5.45 2.48
N HIS A 75 -12.81 -6.20 1.49
CA HIS A 75 -12.16 -7.48 1.73
C HIS A 75 -10.97 -7.31 2.70
N PRO A 76 -10.80 -8.21 3.70
CA PRO A 76 -9.74 -8.09 4.71
C PRO A 76 -8.33 -7.89 4.16
N LEU A 77 -8.01 -8.50 3.03
CA LEU A 77 -6.70 -8.35 2.37
C LEU A 77 -6.45 -6.96 1.78
N LEU A 78 -7.49 -6.11 1.67
CA LEU A 78 -7.35 -4.73 1.25
C LEU A 78 -7.16 -3.77 2.42
N LEU A 79 -7.28 -4.24 3.65
CA LEU A 79 -7.28 -3.43 4.86
C LEU A 79 -5.98 -3.62 5.66
N ALA A 80 -5.42 -2.53 6.15
CA ALA A 80 -4.26 -2.51 7.04
C ALA A 80 -4.49 -1.52 8.18
N ASN A 81 -4.07 -1.86 9.39
CA ASN A 81 -4.07 -0.97 10.56
C ASN A 81 -2.69 -0.83 11.21
N GLU A 82 -1.69 -1.55 10.73
CA GLU A 82 -0.28 -1.32 11.03
C GLU A 82 0.47 -1.00 9.75
N ILE A 83 1.20 0.12 9.76
CA ILE A 83 2.00 0.60 8.65
C ILE A 83 3.42 0.83 9.15
N VAL A 84 4.43 0.38 8.43
CA VAL A 84 5.83 0.65 8.73
C VAL A 84 6.42 1.48 7.61
N THR A 85 7.14 2.55 7.98
CA THR A 85 7.82 3.40 6.99
C THR A 85 9.32 3.10 6.96
N GLU A 86 9.97 3.50 5.88
CA GLU A 86 11.40 3.80 5.86
C GLU A 86 11.71 4.94 6.85
N PRO A 87 12.99 5.28 7.11
CA PRO A 87 13.32 6.40 7.99
C PRO A 87 12.55 7.67 7.64
N ALA A 88 11.83 8.22 8.62
CA ALA A 88 10.98 9.38 8.43
C ALA A 88 11.79 10.68 8.42
N HIS A 89 11.32 11.63 7.63
CA HIS A 89 11.79 13.02 7.60
C HIS A 89 10.88 13.89 8.44
N TRP A 90 11.46 14.74 9.28
CA TRP A 90 10.72 15.61 10.21
C TRP A 90 10.91 17.08 9.84
N VAL A 91 9.83 17.83 9.74
CA VAL A 91 9.87 19.27 9.40
C VAL A 91 10.67 20.06 10.46
N ALA A 92 10.54 19.70 11.74
CA ALA A 92 11.29 20.32 12.84
C ALA A 92 12.72 19.74 13.01
N GLY A 93 13.20 18.89 12.08
CA GLY A 93 14.50 18.23 12.16
C GLY A 93 14.56 17.06 13.15
N ARG A 94 13.51 16.80 13.91
CA ARG A 94 13.38 15.70 14.86
C ARG A 94 11.93 15.30 15.05
N ALA A 95 11.71 14.06 15.49
CA ALA A 95 10.39 13.59 15.88
C ALA A 95 9.85 14.36 17.10
N PRO A 96 8.53 14.52 17.25
CA PRO A 96 7.92 15.12 18.43
C PRO A 96 8.26 14.37 19.71
N ALA A 97 8.19 13.04 19.69
CA ALA A 97 8.55 12.13 20.78
C ALA A 97 8.88 10.75 20.23
N ALA A 98 9.36 9.83 21.09
CA ALA A 98 9.59 8.43 20.73
C ALA A 98 8.28 7.71 20.36
N THR A 99 7.18 8.08 21.05
CA THR A 99 5.81 7.63 20.75
C THR A 99 4.88 8.82 20.92
N PHE A 100 3.97 9.04 19.97
CA PHE A 100 3.03 10.16 20.00
C PHE A 100 1.76 9.84 19.19
N GLU A 101 0.69 10.55 19.51
CA GLU A 101 -0.57 10.55 18.79
C GLU A 101 -0.59 11.69 17.79
N CYS A 102 -1.13 11.43 16.60
CA CYS A 102 -1.30 12.40 15.52
C CYS A 102 -2.31 11.91 14.51
N THR A 103 -2.45 12.59 13.39
CA THR A 103 -3.15 12.05 12.24
C THR A 103 -2.18 11.69 11.11
N VAL A 104 -2.57 10.70 10.28
CA VAL A 104 -1.78 10.27 9.12
C VAL A 104 -2.62 10.30 7.86
N LYS A 105 -1.99 10.70 6.75
CA LYS A 105 -2.50 10.53 5.39
C LYS A 105 -1.56 9.63 4.61
N THR A 106 -2.12 8.59 3.97
CA THR A 106 -1.38 7.71 3.06
C THR A 106 -1.71 7.98 1.60
N ARG A 107 -2.63 8.93 1.34
CA ARG A 107 -3.01 9.44 0.01
C ARG A 107 -3.41 10.91 0.10
N TYR A 108 -3.12 11.67 -0.95
CA TYR A 108 -3.34 13.13 -1.00
C TYR A 108 -4.77 13.58 -0.68
N ARG A 109 -5.80 12.84 -1.14
CA ARG A 109 -7.21 13.20 -0.93
C ARG A 109 -7.91 12.39 0.17
N GLN A 110 -7.15 11.73 1.01
CA GLN A 110 -7.68 10.97 2.13
C GLN A 110 -8.02 11.91 3.29
N ALA A 111 -9.10 11.62 4.00
CA ALA A 111 -9.37 12.25 5.29
C ALA A 111 -8.29 11.88 6.30
N ASP A 112 -8.04 12.75 7.27
CA ASP A 112 -7.10 12.50 8.36
C ASP A 112 -7.52 11.28 9.16
N GLN A 113 -6.53 10.41 9.43
CA GLN A 113 -6.73 9.18 10.19
C GLN A 113 -5.99 9.25 11.50
N ALA A 114 -6.71 9.17 12.61
CA ALA A 114 -6.10 9.13 13.94
C ALA A 114 -5.18 7.92 14.07
N CYS A 115 -3.99 8.14 14.62
CA CYS A 115 -3.00 7.09 14.75
C CYS A 115 -2.03 7.35 15.90
N THR A 116 -1.40 6.27 16.36
CA THR A 116 -0.22 6.31 17.22
C THR A 116 1.00 5.99 16.39
N VAL A 117 2.04 6.80 16.51
CA VAL A 117 3.33 6.63 15.84
C VAL A 117 4.40 6.28 16.88
N GLU A 118 5.12 5.19 16.63
CA GLU A 118 6.32 4.77 17.37
C GLU A 118 7.54 4.94 16.49
N VAL A 119 8.49 5.76 16.92
CA VAL A 119 9.77 5.96 16.21
C VAL A 119 10.76 4.89 16.65
N ARG A 120 11.19 4.06 15.72
CA ARG A 120 12.11 2.95 15.96
C ARG A 120 13.56 3.35 15.75
N LEU A 121 14.49 2.51 16.21
CA LEU A 121 15.90 2.63 15.89
C LEU A 121 16.11 2.72 14.39
N GLY A 122 16.97 3.65 13.95
CA GLY A 122 17.17 3.92 12.52
C GLY A 122 16.16 4.88 11.90
N GLY A 123 15.21 5.43 12.68
CA GLY A 123 14.29 6.47 12.22
C GLY A 123 13.03 5.95 11.51
N GLN A 124 12.86 4.66 11.37
CA GLN A 124 11.61 4.06 10.86
C GLN A 124 10.46 4.37 11.82
N CYS A 125 9.24 4.51 11.28
CA CYS A 125 8.04 4.68 12.07
C CYS A 125 7.13 3.47 11.95
N ALA A 126 6.66 2.95 13.10
CA ALA A 126 5.52 2.06 13.15
C ALA A 126 4.27 2.88 13.47
N ILE A 127 3.28 2.81 12.61
CA ILE A 127 2.04 3.57 12.67
C ILE A 127 0.91 2.60 12.91
N ARG A 128 0.11 2.85 13.95
CA ARG A 128 -1.13 2.11 14.20
C ARG A 128 -2.30 3.06 14.04
N THR A 129 -3.16 2.79 13.06
CA THR A 129 -4.38 3.57 12.83
C THR A 129 -5.55 2.99 13.63
N GLU A 130 -6.40 3.85 14.18
CA GLU A 130 -7.59 3.43 14.93
C GLU A 130 -8.56 2.64 14.03
N ALA A 131 -8.78 3.12 12.82
CA ALA A 131 -9.58 2.43 11.82
C ALA A 131 -8.68 1.79 10.75
N PRO A 132 -9.00 0.58 10.26
CA PRO A 132 -8.27 -0.04 9.18
C PRO A 132 -8.29 0.83 7.92
N GLN A 133 -7.12 1.00 7.30
CA GLN A 133 -6.93 1.80 6.10
C GLN A 133 -6.93 0.91 4.87
N ARG A 134 -7.66 1.33 3.83
CA ARG A 134 -7.80 0.54 2.61
C ARG A 134 -6.63 0.79 1.64
N ALA A 135 -6.09 -0.31 1.10
CA ALA A 135 -5.12 -0.32 0.02
C ALA A 135 -3.90 0.57 0.29
N VAL A 136 -3.37 0.48 1.51
CA VAL A 136 -2.09 1.11 1.87
C VAL A 136 -0.99 0.45 1.05
N THR A 137 -0.29 1.26 0.26
CA THR A 137 0.62 0.74 -0.78
C THR A 137 2.07 1.06 -0.43
N PRO A 138 2.96 0.06 -0.33
CA PRO A 138 4.40 0.28 -0.23
C PRO A 138 4.92 1.16 -1.39
N GLY A 139 5.86 2.05 -1.08
CA GLY A 139 6.39 3.04 -2.03
C GLY A 139 5.61 4.36 -2.06
N GLN A 140 4.42 4.45 -1.48
CA GLN A 140 3.72 5.72 -1.23
C GLN A 140 4.19 6.36 0.07
N SER A 141 3.85 7.63 0.28
CA SER A 141 4.21 8.36 1.51
C SER A 141 3.11 8.26 2.56
N ALA A 142 3.51 8.05 3.83
CA ALA A 142 2.71 8.35 5.00
C ALA A 142 3.13 9.70 5.56
N VAL A 143 2.20 10.65 5.66
CA VAL A 143 2.48 12.02 6.12
C VAL A 143 1.73 12.27 7.42
N PHE A 144 2.44 12.78 8.43
CA PHE A 144 1.94 13.00 9.79
C PHE A 144 1.54 14.46 10.00
N TYR A 145 0.41 14.67 10.69
CA TYR A 145 -0.12 15.99 10.98
C TYR A 145 -0.56 16.10 12.46
N ASP A 146 -0.38 17.30 13.00
CA ASP A 146 -1.02 17.76 14.24
C ASP A 146 -1.92 18.92 13.88
N GLY A 147 -3.23 18.68 13.80
CA GLY A 147 -4.17 19.60 13.15
C GLY A 147 -3.73 19.91 11.72
N ASP A 148 -3.56 21.21 11.42
CA ASP A 148 -3.12 21.67 10.08
C ASP A 148 -1.57 21.69 9.93
N THR A 149 -0.83 21.34 10.98
CA THR A 149 0.63 21.36 10.98
C THR A 149 1.21 20.05 10.48
N CYS A 150 1.97 20.08 9.38
CA CYS A 150 2.73 18.92 8.92
C CYS A 150 3.91 18.67 9.84
N LEU A 151 3.96 17.50 10.45
CA LEU A 151 5.06 17.07 11.33
C LEU A 151 6.22 16.46 10.54
N GLY A 152 5.91 15.78 9.45
CA GLY A 152 6.87 15.04 8.63
C GLY A 152 6.23 13.83 7.96
N GLY A 153 7.05 12.86 7.56
CA GLY A 153 6.56 11.65 6.93
C GLY A 153 7.65 10.72 6.46
N GLY A 154 7.26 9.55 5.96
CA GLY A 154 8.19 8.56 5.42
C GLY A 154 7.55 7.73 4.30
N ILE A 155 8.38 7.09 3.50
CA ILE A 155 7.93 6.15 2.47
C ILE A 155 7.42 4.88 3.17
N ILE A 156 6.26 4.40 2.79
CA ILE A 156 5.66 3.18 3.31
C ILE A 156 6.50 1.99 2.84
N ALA A 157 7.11 1.27 3.77
CA ALA A 157 7.86 0.05 3.51
C ALA A 157 6.92 -1.17 3.49
N SER A 158 5.99 -1.24 4.44
CA SER A 158 5.01 -2.32 4.53
C SER A 158 3.73 -1.89 5.23
N ALA A 159 2.66 -2.64 4.99
CA ALA A 159 1.39 -2.47 5.67
C ALA A 159 0.73 -3.83 5.88
N ARG A 160 0.11 -4.03 7.04
CA ARG A 160 -0.59 -5.29 7.38
C ARG A 160 -1.78 -5.04 8.28
N ARG A 161 -2.70 -6.00 8.30
CA ARG A 161 -3.80 -6.04 9.25
C ARG A 161 -3.38 -6.84 10.47
N LEU A 162 -3.39 -6.18 11.63
CA LEU A 162 -3.32 -6.87 12.92
C LEU A 162 -4.74 -7.26 13.36
N PRO A 163 -4.90 -8.38 14.09
CA PRO A 163 -6.14 -8.64 14.81
C PRO A 163 -6.47 -7.45 15.74
N LEU A 164 -7.74 -7.11 15.81
CA LEU A 164 -8.25 -6.13 16.79
C LEU A 164 -8.31 -6.79 18.17
#